data_0824879c987e0e94fc86c28bef8b9cce
#
_entry.id   0824879c987e0e94fc86c28bef8b9cce
#
_cell.length_a   1.000
_cell.length_b   1.000
_cell.length_c   1.000
_cell.angle_alpha   90.00
_cell.angle_beta   90.00
_cell.angle_gamma   90.00
#
_symmetry.space_group_name_H-M   'P 1'
#
loop_
_entity.id
_entity.type
_entity.pdbx_description
1 polymer ?
#
loop_
_entity_poly.entity_id
_entity_poly.type
_entity_poly.pdbx_seq_one_letter_code
_entity_poly.pdbx_strand_id
1 'polypeptide(L)'
;MKIPQRPHLTLALCAALGALASCQSAPHPEVPPAPAPPPVAAAPAPVDTKPSFAAWLDGAKREAAARGIHADTITGAMTGLTPIERVVELDGRQPEFTQTFSRYLANVVTPARINEGKAQMERQAALLATLEKKYGIPGRYLVAFWGLETAYGRIPGDFPVVGALATLAYDGRRGAFFREEMFNALTILDRGHIPVERMKGSWAGAMGNTQFMPSTFLRYAVDEDGDGHIDIWGSIPDALGSGANYLKTLGWDPNRTWGREVSLPANFDVGLASLDTDAKETIKPLKEWARMGVMRAGGGALPDQDVPAALILPGGVRGPAFLVYDDFRVIMRWNRSTSYALAVGHLADRLTGGGPLVANTQNDPPLKREDVMALQTDLVTLGFLSATPDGVLGPVSKLAVRSFQRANNLPPDGYVDAGLIAAVLARTGGAAAAS
;
A
#
# COMPACT_ATOMS: atom_id res chain seq x y z
N MET A 1 -38.74 21.40 -35.31
CA MET A 1 -38.80 19.94 -35.41
C MET A 1 -39.14 19.40 -34.03
N LYS A 2 -40.25 18.65 -33.91
CA LYS A 2 -41.04 18.38 -32.71
C LYS A 2 -40.31 17.46 -31.70
N ILE A 3 -40.39 17.84 -30.42
CA ILE A 3 -40.00 17.02 -29.25
C ILE A 3 -41.22 16.19 -28.84
N PRO A 4 -41.11 14.87 -28.57
CA PRO A 4 -42.21 14.12 -27.99
C PRO A 4 -42.14 14.10 -26.45
N GLN A 5 -43.32 14.40 -25.85
CA GLN A 5 -43.60 14.34 -24.41
C GLN A 5 -43.79 12.90 -23.95
N ARG A 6 -43.38 12.60 -22.69
CA ARG A 6 -43.67 11.35 -21.95
C ARG A 6 -44.99 11.51 -21.14
N PRO A 7 -45.81 10.47 -20.99
CA PRO A 7 -47.02 10.52 -20.20
C PRO A 7 -46.75 10.25 -18.69
N HIS A 8 -47.48 10.99 -17.85
CA HIS A 8 -47.59 10.81 -16.41
C HIS A 8 -48.53 9.64 -16.08
N LEU A 9 -48.08 8.76 -15.16
CA LEU A 9 -48.90 7.69 -14.58
C LEU A 9 -49.34 8.14 -13.17
N THR A 10 -50.64 8.32 -13.01
CA THR A 10 -51.34 8.69 -11.77
C THR A 10 -51.59 7.42 -10.94
N LEU A 11 -51.21 7.39 -9.68
CA LEU A 11 -51.51 6.30 -8.74
C LEU A 11 -52.76 6.69 -7.93
N ALA A 12 -53.81 5.88 -8.01
CA ALA A 12 -55.05 6.04 -7.26
C ALA A 12 -54.92 5.41 -5.85
N LEU A 13 -55.35 6.15 -4.86
CA LEU A 13 -55.42 5.80 -3.45
C LEU A 13 -56.79 5.16 -3.17
N CYS A 14 -56.84 3.89 -2.75
CA CYS A 14 -58.08 3.28 -2.20
C CYS A 14 -57.92 3.07 -0.70
N ALA A 15 -58.71 3.82 0.06
CA ALA A 15 -58.96 3.59 1.48
C ALA A 15 -60.09 2.56 1.66
N ALA A 16 -59.88 1.55 2.50
CA ALA A 16 -60.96 0.68 2.98
C ALA A 16 -60.92 0.59 4.52
N LEU A 17 -61.92 1.16 5.14
CA LEU A 17 -62.26 0.94 6.56
C LEU A 17 -62.92 -0.46 6.70
N GLY A 18 -62.47 -1.26 7.66
CA GLY A 18 -63.06 -2.55 8.00
C GLY A 18 -63.12 -2.77 9.52
N ALA A 19 -64.30 -3.01 10.00
CA ALA A 19 -64.82 -3.00 11.35
C ALA A 19 -64.15 -4.01 12.33
N LEU A 20 -64.06 -3.60 13.59
CA LEU A 20 -63.77 -4.41 14.77
C LEU A 20 -64.90 -5.39 15.07
N ALA A 21 -64.61 -6.71 15.07
CA ALA A 21 -65.46 -7.71 15.66
C ALA A 21 -64.66 -8.46 16.74
N SER A 22 -65.08 -8.29 17.99
CA SER A 22 -64.58 -9.05 19.14
C SER A 22 -65.12 -10.49 19.11
N CYS A 23 -64.23 -11.46 19.01
CA CYS A 23 -64.53 -12.89 19.28
C CYS A 23 -63.89 -13.34 20.57
N GLN A 24 -64.73 -13.73 21.52
CA GLN A 24 -64.34 -14.41 22.76
C GLN A 24 -63.75 -15.80 22.44
N SER A 25 -62.57 -16.06 22.96
CA SER A 25 -61.87 -17.33 22.78
C SER A 25 -62.41 -18.40 23.76
N ALA A 26 -62.84 -19.51 23.22
CA ALA A 26 -63.16 -20.73 24.03
C ALA A 26 -61.82 -21.44 24.40
N PRO A 27 -61.74 -22.15 25.52
CA PRO A 27 -60.53 -22.82 25.93
C PRO A 27 -60.20 -24.04 25.02
N HIS A 28 -58.98 -24.05 24.50
CA HIS A 28 -58.46 -25.19 23.75
C HIS A 28 -58.03 -26.32 24.68
N PRO A 29 -58.27 -27.58 24.33
CA PRO A 29 -57.71 -28.74 25.08
C PRO A 29 -56.21 -28.79 24.93
N GLU A 30 -55.49 -29.05 26.06
CA GLU A 30 -54.05 -29.30 26.11
C GLU A 30 -53.69 -30.52 25.27
N VAL A 31 -52.85 -30.29 24.24
CA VAL A 31 -52.20 -31.39 23.50
C VAL A 31 -50.91 -31.73 24.21
N PRO A 32 -50.69 -33.04 24.56
CA PRO A 32 -49.46 -33.43 25.21
C PRO A 32 -48.24 -33.12 24.30
N PRO A 33 -47.06 -32.73 24.89
CA PRO A 33 -45.88 -32.41 24.12
C PRO A 33 -45.41 -33.62 23.30
N ALA A 34 -45.13 -33.38 22.02
CA ALA A 34 -44.55 -34.37 21.12
C ALA A 34 -43.16 -34.81 21.63
N PRO A 35 -42.82 -36.11 21.48
CA PRO A 35 -41.52 -36.62 21.88
C PRO A 35 -40.40 -35.87 21.14
N ALA A 36 -39.32 -35.51 21.89
CA ALA A 36 -38.16 -34.84 21.34
C ALA A 36 -37.56 -35.65 20.15
N PRO A 37 -37.21 -35.02 19.07
CA PRO A 37 -36.54 -35.70 17.95
C PRO A 37 -35.21 -36.30 18.42
N PRO A 38 -34.81 -37.47 17.88
CA PRO A 38 -33.53 -38.07 18.20
C PRO A 38 -32.38 -37.11 17.88
N PRO A 39 -31.26 -37.17 18.63
CA PRO A 39 -30.12 -36.29 18.37
C PRO A 39 -29.65 -36.48 16.93
N VAL A 40 -29.70 -35.41 16.15
CA VAL A 40 -29.13 -35.38 14.81
C VAL A 40 -27.63 -35.57 14.99
N ALA A 41 -27.11 -36.67 14.44
CA ALA A 41 -25.66 -36.91 14.39
C ALA A 41 -24.99 -35.66 13.79
N ALA A 42 -24.02 -35.11 14.52
CA ALA A 42 -23.26 -33.95 14.07
C ALA A 42 -22.70 -34.27 12.67
N ALA A 43 -23.01 -33.41 11.70
CA ALA A 43 -22.42 -33.51 10.37
C ALA A 43 -20.90 -33.55 10.52
N PRO A 44 -20.20 -34.45 9.80
CA PRO A 44 -18.74 -34.49 9.86
C PRO A 44 -18.21 -33.09 9.53
N ALA A 45 -17.22 -32.63 10.31
CA ALA A 45 -16.55 -31.36 10.07
C ALA A 45 -16.08 -31.30 8.59
N PRO A 46 -16.16 -30.13 7.92
CA PRO A 46 -15.71 -30.03 6.55
C PRO A 46 -14.29 -30.58 6.44
N VAL A 47 -14.11 -31.63 5.67
CA VAL A 47 -12.78 -32.16 5.35
C VAL A 47 -12.03 -31.03 4.65
N ASP A 48 -10.92 -30.57 5.20
CA ASP A 48 -10.05 -29.59 4.56
C ASP A 48 -9.57 -30.19 3.22
N THR A 49 -10.19 -29.73 2.11
CA THR A 49 -9.95 -30.26 0.77
C THR A 49 -8.68 -29.69 0.15
N LYS A 50 -7.91 -28.87 0.88
CA LYS A 50 -6.64 -28.31 0.41
C LYS A 50 -5.63 -29.44 0.22
N PRO A 51 -5.03 -29.60 -1.01
CA PRO A 51 -4.04 -30.63 -1.24
C PRO A 51 -2.82 -30.42 -0.33
N SER A 52 -2.08 -31.47 0.00
CA SER A 52 -0.80 -31.31 0.71
C SER A 52 0.17 -30.45 -0.12
N PHE A 53 1.11 -29.78 0.55
CA PHE A 53 2.12 -28.96 -0.15
C PHE A 53 2.87 -29.76 -1.21
N ALA A 54 3.20 -31.02 -0.95
CA ALA A 54 3.87 -31.89 -1.92
C ALA A 54 3.00 -32.11 -3.18
N ALA A 55 1.73 -32.44 -3.01
CA ALA A 55 0.81 -32.63 -4.14
C ALA A 55 0.60 -31.32 -4.94
N TRP A 56 0.51 -30.18 -4.24
CA TRP A 56 0.44 -28.86 -4.88
C TRP A 56 1.71 -28.54 -5.64
N LEU A 57 2.90 -28.82 -5.05
CA LEU A 57 4.22 -28.57 -5.67
C LEU A 57 4.41 -29.43 -6.93
N ASP A 58 3.96 -30.68 -6.93
CA ASP A 58 3.98 -31.53 -8.11
C ASP A 58 3.08 -31.01 -9.24
N GLY A 59 1.94 -30.42 -8.88
CA GLY A 59 1.11 -29.66 -9.81
C GLY A 59 1.81 -28.45 -10.39
N ALA A 60 2.51 -27.68 -9.54
CA ALA A 60 3.27 -26.52 -9.96
C ALA A 60 4.46 -26.88 -10.87
N LYS A 61 5.16 -27.99 -10.60
CA LYS A 61 6.25 -28.49 -11.50
C LYS A 61 5.72 -28.85 -12.89
N ARG A 62 4.57 -29.53 -12.95
CA ARG A 62 3.93 -29.85 -14.26
C ARG A 62 3.55 -28.57 -15.01
N GLU A 63 3.02 -27.58 -14.32
CA GLU A 63 2.68 -26.30 -14.93
C GLU A 63 3.93 -25.55 -15.39
N ALA A 64 5.03 -25.54 -14.61
CA ALA A 64 6.31 -24.94 -15.01
C ALA A 64 6.81 -25.57 -16.32
N ALA A 65 6.78 -26.90 -16.44
CA ALA A 65 7.15 -27.61 -17.67
C ALA A 65 6.21 -27.25 -18.83
N ALA A 66 4.90 -27.15 -18.60
CA ALA A 66 3.94 -26.72 -19.60
C ALA A 66 4.12 -25.26 -20.06
N ARG A 67 4.70 -24.41 -19.20
CA ARG A 67 5.09 -23.03 -19.53
C ARG A 67 6.45 -22.94 -20.24
N GLY A 68 7.12 -24.06 -20.48
CA GLY A 68 8.38 -24.14 -21.22
C GLY A 68 9.65 -23.99 -20.37
N ILE A 69 9.56 -24.01 -19.04
CA ILE A 69 10.72 -24.01 -18.15
C ILE A 69 11.46 -25.35 -18.29
N HIS A 70 12.78 -25.33 -18.46
CA HIS A 70 13.61 -26.52 -18.61
C HIS A 70 13.59 -27.41 -17.37
N ALA A 71 13.70 -28.75 -17.61
CA ALA A 71 13.62 -29.73 -16.53
C ALA A 71 14.71 -29.55 -15.46
N ASP A 72 15.91 -29.13 -15.86
CA ASP A 72 17.04 -28.89 -14.96
C ASP A 72 16.75 -27.70 -14.01
N THR A 73 16.14 -26.63 -14.54
CA THR A 73 15.72 -25.48 -13.73
C THR A 73 14.63 -25.88 -12.74
N ILE A 74 13.62 -26.63 -13.18
CA ILE A 74 12.54 -27.13 -12.32
C ILE A 74 13.14 -28.02 -11.21
N THR A 75 14.01 -28.95 -11.59
CA THR A 75 14.65 -29.86 -10.63
C THR A 75 15.52 -29.10 -9.63
N GLY A 76 16.39 -28.22 -10.09
CA GLY A 76 17.30 -27.44 -9.25
C GLY A 76 16.57 -26.50 -8.29
N ALA A 77 15.50 -25.83 -8.76
CA ALA A 77 14.82 -24.82 -7.97
C ALA A 77 13.67 -25.34 -7.10
N MET A 78 13.04 -26.49 -7.45
CA MET A 78 11.82 -26.96 -6.81
C MET A 78 11.95 -28.32 -6.11
N THR A 79 13.08 -29.01 -6.21
CA THR A 79 13.26 -30.28 -5.48
C THR A 79 13.50 -30.03 -4.00
N GLY A 80 12.80 -30.81 -3.16
CA GLY A 80 12.94 -30.73 -1.70
C GLY A 80 12.38 -29.48 -1.05
N LEU A 81 11.62 -28.65 -1.78
CA LEU A 81 10.97 -27.50 -1.18
C LEU A 81 9.94 -27.95 -0.13
N THR A 82 9.96 -27.27 0.99
CA THR A 82 8.99 -27.36 2.07
C THR A 82 8.46 -25.96 2.40
N PRO A 83 7.27 -25.80 2.96
CA PRO A 83 6.80 -24.51 3.42
C PRO A 83 7.76 -23.87 4.42
N ILE A 84 8.03 -22.59 4.25
CA ILE A 84 8.90 -21.81 5.15
C ILE A 84 8.00 -21.14 6.19
N GLU A 85 7.90 -21.71 7.39
CA GLU A 85 7.02 -21.20 8.46
C GLU A 85 7.23 -19.71 8.73
N ARG A 86 8.50 -19.26 8.73
CA ARG A 86 8.83 -17.85 8.95
C ARG A 86 8.24 -16.91 7.89
N VAL A 87 8.06 -17.37 6.65
CA VAL A 87 7.42 -16.62 5.58
C VAL A 87 5.93 -16.41 5.89
N VAL A 88 5.24 -17.47 6.34
CA VAL A 88 3.82 -17.40 6.74
C VAL A 88 3.63 -16.46 7.94
N GLU A 89 4.50 -16.54 8.95
CA GLU A 89 4.46 -15.64 10.10
C GLU A 89 4.61 -14.16 9.67
N LEU A 90 5.56 -13.87 8.77
CA LEU A 90 5.81 -12.50 8.31
C LEU A 90 4.66 -11.97 7.45
N ASP A 91 4.04 -12.82 6.61
CA ASP A 91 2.85 -12.43 5.84
C ASP A 91 1.65 -12.09 6.74
N GLY A 92 1.52 -12.77 7.88
CA GLY A 92 0.48 -12.48 8.87
C GLY A 92 0.69 -11.19 9.68
N ARG A 93 1.91 -10.68 9.77
CA ARG A 93 2.28 -9.58 10.70
C ARG A 93 2.46 -8.22 10.06
N GLN A 94 2.29 -7.99 8.81
CA GLN A 94 2.54 -6.75 8.01
C GLN A 94 2.59 -5.45 8.87
N PRO A 95 3.70 -5.10 9.53
CA PRO A 95 3.80 -3.95 10.43
C PRO A 95 3.79 -2.59 9.71
N GLU A 96 3.97 -2.57 8.38
CA GLU A 96 4.07 -1.35 7.59
C GLU A 96 2.77 -0.52 7.63
N PHE A 97 1.63 -1.14 7.90
CA PHE A 97 0.32 -0.46 7.94
C PHE A 97 -0.04 0.13 9.31
N THR A 98 0.77 -0.12 10.35
CA THR A 98 0.50 0.34 11.72
C THR A 98 1.43 1.46 12.18
N GLN A 99 2.52 1.74 11.46
CA GLN A 99 3.46 2.80 11.84
C GLN A 99 2.96 4.18 11.43
N THR A 100 3.12 5.17 12.34
CA THR A 100 2.90 6.58 12.00
C THR A 100 3.99 7.06 11.02
N PHE A 101 3.67 8.09 10.21
CA PHE A 101 4.62 8.69 9.27
C PHE A 101 5.93 9.11 9.95
N SER A 102 5.83 9.80 11.10
CA SER A 102 6.99 10.28 11.85
C SER A 102 7.91 9.14 12.29
N ARG A 103 7.33 8.07 12.83
CA ARG A 103 8.10 6.90 13.26
C ARG A 103 8.75 6.18 12.07
N TYR A 104 8.00 6.01 10.98
CA TYR A 104 8.54 5.45 9.75
C TYR A 104 9.73 6.28 9.26
N LEU A 105 9.55 7.59 9.09
CA LEU A 105 10.59 8.47 8.59
C LEU A 105 11.84 8.45 9.48
N ALA A 106 11.69 8.51 10.80
CA ALA A 106 12.79 8.44 11.75
C ALA A 106 13.58 7.12 11.67
N ASN A 107 12.90 6.01 11.38
CA ASN A 107 13.52 4.69 11.24
C ASN A 107 14.29 4.54 9.91
N VAL A 108 13.82 5.19 8.84
CA VAL A 108 14.39 4.97 7.50
C VAL A 108 15.28 6.12 6.99
N VAL A 109 15.09 7.37 7.44
CA VAL A 109 15.94 8.52 7.06
C VAL A 109 16.87 8.88 8.21
N THR A 110 17.74 7.94 8.58
CA THR A 110 18.68 8.09 9.69
C THR A 110 19.96 8.81 9.27
N PRO A 111 20.68 9.47 10.21
CA PRO A 111 22.00 10.05 9.92
C PRO A 111 22.98 9.05 9.29
N ALA A 112 22.97 7.80 9.75
CA ALA A 112 23.82 6.74 9.20
C ALA A 112 23.50 6.45 7.72
N ARG A 113 22.19 6.35 7.38
CA ARG A 113 21.76 6.13 5.99
C ARG A 113 22.07 7.34 5.10
N ILE A 114 21.91 8.55 5.60
CA ILE A 114 22.26 9.79 4.86
C ILE A 114 23.75 9.83 4.57
N ASN A 115 24.60 9.57 5.57
CA ASN A 115 26.04 9.62 5.42
C ASN A 115 26.54 8.54 4.44
N GLU A 116 26.04 7.31 4.59
CA GLU A 116 26.37 6.23 3.64
C GLU A 116 25.88 6.56 2.23
N GLY A 117 24.66 7.10 2.09
CA GLY A 117 24.14 7.49 0.78
C GLY A 117 24.98 8.58 0.11
N LYS A 118 25.48 9.58 0.84
CA LYS A 118 26.42 10.58 0.31
C LYS A 118 27.72 9.90 -0.17
N ALA A 119 28.25 8.98 0.62
CA ALA A 119 29.43 8.21 0.20
C ALA A 119 29.16 7.36 -1.05
N GLN A 120 27.95 6.81 -1.20
CA GLN A 120 27.56 6.09 -2.43
C GLN A 120 27.40 7.04 -3.61
N MET A 121 26.85 8.25 -3.42
CA MET A 121 26.78 9.27 -4.46
C MET A 121 28.18 9.62 -5.00
N GLU A 122 29.17 9.70 -4.13
CA GLU A 122 30.56 9.96 -4.50
C GLU A 122 31.19 8.75 -5.21
N ARG A 123 31.09 7.54 -4.62
CA ARG A 123 31.66 6.31 -5.19
C ARG A 123 31.11 5.96 -6.55
N GLN A 124 29.82 6.21 -6.79
CA GLN A 124 29.11 5.86 -8.03
C GLN A 124 28.94 7.07 -8.98
N ALA A 125 29.63 8.18 -8.75
CA ALA A 125 29.39 9.43 -9.46
C ALA A 125 29.39 9.29 -11.00
N ALA A 126 30.36 8.56 -11.55
CA ALA A 126 30.48 8.32 -13.00
C ALA A 126 29.30 7.48 -13.55
N LEU A 127 28.93 6.41 -12.83
CA LEU A 127 27.78 5.58 -13.18
C LEU A 127 26.48 6.39 -13.11
N LEU A 128 26.26 7.12 -12.01
CA LEU A 128 25.06 7.93 -11.83
C LEU A 128 24.91 9.00 -12.92
N ALA A 129 25.99 9.65 -13.31
CA ALA A 129 25.98 10.62 -14.43
C ALA A 129 25.61 9.95 -15.77
N THR A 130 26.10 8.72 -16.01
CA THR A 130 25.74 7.94 -17.20
C THR A 130 24.27 7.58 -17.21
N LEU A 131 23.75 7.06 -16.07
CA LEU A 131 22.35 6.69 -15.92
C LEU A 131 21.42 7.90 -16.03
N GLU A 132 21.78 9.03 -15.44
CA GLU A 132 21.00 10.28 -15.55
C GLU A 132 20.92 10.74 -17.00
N LYS A 133 22.03 10.72 -17.74
CA LYS A 133 22.04 11.03 -19.17
C LYS A 133 21.19 10.07 -20.01
N LYS A 134 21.23 8.76 -19.69
CA LYS A 134 20.53 7.70 -20.46
C LYS A 134 19.05 7.62 -20.16
N TYR A 135 18.68 7.75 -18.89
CA TYR A 135 17.32 7.51 -18.42
C TYR A 135 16.59 8.76 -17.94
N GLY A 136 17.31 9.87 -17.68
CA GLY A 136 16.72 11.09 -17.16
C GLY A 136 16.39 11.03 -15.65
N ILE A 137 16.94 10.07 -14.92
CA ILE A 137 16.69 9.93 -13.48
C ILE A 137 17.87 10.52 -12.70
N PRO A 138 17.67 11.62 -11.93
CA PRO A 138 18.76 12.17 -11.13
C PRO A 138 19.30 11.15 -10.13
N GLY A 139 20.62 10.99 -10.08
CA GLY A 139 21.31 9.94 -9.32
C GLY A 139 20.93 9.87 -7.84
N ARG A 140 20.58 11.03 -7.23
CA ARG A 140 20.09 11.10 -5.84
C ARG A 140 18.89 10.22 -5.57
N TYR A 141 17.97 10.06 -6.54
CA TYR A 141 16.80 9.20 -6.37
C TYR A 141 17.18 7.72 -6.43
N LEU A 142 18.03 7.33 -7.38
CA LEU A 142 18.51 5.95 -7.48
C LEU A 142 19.21 5.51 -6.19
N VAL A 143 20.06 6.38 -5.63
CA VAL A 143 20.74 6.11 -4.35
C VAL A 143 19.75 6.12 -3.18
N ALA A 144 18.71 6.96 -3.19
CA ALA A 144 17.68 6.97 -2.16
C ALA A 144 16.86 5.68 -2.17
N PHE A 145 16.42 5.21 -3.34
CA PHE A 145 15.77 3.90 -3.49
C PHE A 145 16.68 2.78 -2.97
N TRP A 146 17.91 2.70 -3.45
CA TRP A 146 18.89 1.67 -3.02
C TRP A 146 19.10 1.68 -1.50
N GLY A 147 19.15 2.88 -0.92
CA GLY A 147 19.27 3.03 0.53
C GLY A 147 18.07 2.54 1.30
N LEU A 148 16.85 2.79 0.81
CA LEU A 148 15.62 2.36 1.47
C LEU A 148 15.35 0.87 1.29
N GLU A 149 15.60 0.34 0.10
CA GLU A 149 15.33 -1.07 -0.21
C GLU A 149 16.28 -2.02 0.53
N THR A 150 17.57 -1.77 0.47
CA THR A 150 18.57 -2.76 0.95
C THR A 150 19.67 -2.17 1.83
N ALA A 151 19.50 -0.91 2.31
CA ALA A 151 20.57 -0.20 3.01
C ALA A 151 21.90 -0.23 2.20
N TYR A 152 21.81 0.07 0.91
CA TYR A 152 22.92 0.06 -0.04
C TYR A 152 23.53 -1.33 -0.23
N GLY A 153 22.69 -2.34 -0.39
CA GLY A 153 23.09 -3.73 -0.62
C GLY A 153 23.50 -4.51 0.62
N ARG A 154 23.43 -3.92 1.83
CA ARG A 154 23.79 -4.61 3.07
C ARG A 154 22.72 -5.58 3.57
N ILE A 155 21.47 -5.37 3.22
CA ILE A 155 20.31 -6.15 3.69
C ILE A 155 19.42 -6.50 2.48
N PRO A 156 19.90 -7.35 1.54
CA PRO A 156 19.13 -7.70 0.34
C PRO A 156 18.05 -8.77 0.61
N GLY A 157 18.01 -9.32 1.84
CA GLY A 157 17.22 -10.50 2.17
C GLY A 157 18.00 -11.79 1.95
N ASP A 158 17.61 -12.84 2.67
CA ASP A 158 18.31 -14.15 2.69
C ASP A 158 17.37 -15.33 2.40
N PHE A 159 16.08 -15.06 2.15
CA PHE A 159 15.12 -16.10 1.81
C PHE A 159 15.36 -16.61 0.37
N PRO A 160 15.36 -17.95 0.15
CA PRO A 160 15.33 -18.51 -1.22
C PRO A 160 14.02 -18.06 -1.89
N VAL A 161 14.13 -17.27 -2.97
CA VAL A 161 12.97 -16.59 -3.60
C VAL A 161 11.92 -17.57 -4.06
N VAL A 162 12.32 -18.66 -4.76
CA VAL A 162 11.37 -19.67 -5.24
C VAL A 162 10.65 -20.35 -4.07
N GLY A 163 11.37 -20.69 -3.00
CA GLY A 163 10.80 -21.32 -1.80
C GLY A 163 9.83 -20.39 -1.06
N ALA A 164 10.19 -19.11 -0.91
CA ALA A 164 9.33 -18.10 -0.28
C ALA A 164 8.03 -17.91 -1.10
N LEU A 165 8.15 -17.74 -2.41
CA LEU A 165 7.01 -17.58 -3.30
C LEU A 165 6.12 -18.83 -3.38
N ALA A 166 6.72 -20.04 -3.38
CA ALA A 166 5.98 -21.30 -3.32
C ALA A 166 5.17 -21.41 -2.02
N THR A 167 5.77 -21.03 -0.90
CA THR A 167 5.10 -21.01 0.41
C THR A 167 3.88 -20.08 0.40
N LEU A 168 4.05 -18.84 -0.05
CA LEU A 168 2.97 -17.85 -0.12
C LEU A 168 1.89 -18.23 -1.15
N ALA A 169 2.29 -18.82 -2.26
CA ALA A 169 1.35 -19.31 -3.27
C ALA A 169 0.48 -20.45 -2.74
N TYR A 170 1.07 -21.32 -1.94
CA TYR A 170 0.34 -22.41 -1.28
C TYR A 170 -0.50 -21.93 -0.12
N ASP A 171 -0.05 -20.98 0.70
CA ASP A 171 -0.79 -20.46 1.87
C ASP A 171 -2.16 -19.88 1.46
N GLY A 172 -2.28 -19.23 0.33
CA GLY A 172 -3.53 -18.96 -0.39
C GLY A 172 -4.07 -17.54 -0.23
N ARG A 173 -3.63 -16.73 0.73
CA ARG A 173 -4.19 -15.38 0.96
C ARG A 173 -4.04 -14.45 -0.27
N ARG A 174 -2.94 -14.57 -1.01
CA ARG A 174 -2.69 -13.96 -2.33
C ARG A 174 -2.10 -15.00 -3.28
N GLY A 175 -2.57 -16.24 -3.16
CA GLY A 175 -1.95 -17.42 -3.78
C GLY A 175 -1.75 -17.29 -5.28
N ALA A 176 -2.73 -16.79 -6.01
CA ALA A 176 -2.61 -16.60 -7.47
C ALA A 176 -1.48 -15.62 -7.85
N PHE A 177 -1.35 -14.50 -7.13
CA PHE A 177 -0.28 -13.53 -7.35
C PHE A 177 1.09 -14.15 -7.11
N PHE A 178 1.31 -14.76 -5.95
CA PHE A 178 2.60 -15.36 -5.61
C PHE A 178 2.94 -16.56 -6.49
N ARG A 179 1.93 -17.27 -6.99
CA ARG A 179 2.12 -18.34 -7.95
C ARG A 179 2.71 -17.83 -9.27
N GLU A 180 2.18 -16.74 -9.81
CA GLU A 180 2.73 -16.12 -11.03
C GLU A 180 4.14 -15.58 -10.77
N GLU A 181 4.40 -14.95 -9.63
CA GLU A 181 5.73 -14.49 -9.27
C GLU A 181 6.73 -15.65 -9.15
N MET A 182 6.32 -16.82 -8.66
CA MET A 182 7.15 -18.02 -8.62
C MET A 182 7.54 -18.50 -10.03
N PHE A 183 6.59 -18.52 -10.97
CA PHE A 183 6.90 -18.89 -12.36
C PHE A 183 7.79 -17.85 -13.05
N ASN A 184 7.62 -16.58 -12.74
CA ASN A 184 8.52 -15.52 -13.20
C ASN A 184 9.94 -15.72 -12.63
N ALA A 185 10.08 -16.10 -11.36
CA ALA A 185 11.37 -16.41 -10.76
C ALA A 185 12.04 -17.62 -11.44
N LEU A 186 11.28 -18.69 -11.73
CA LEU A 186 11.77 -19.82 -12.51
C LEU A 186 12.22 -19.40 -13.92
N THR A 187 11.51 -18.49 -14.57
CA THR A 187 11.90 -17.95 -15.88
C THR A 187 13.23 -17.20 -15.84
N ILE A 188 13.50 -16.44 -14.76
CA ILE A 188 14.76 -15.73 -14.56
C ILE A 188 15.92 -16.72 -14.42
N LEU A 189 15.73 -17.79 -13.63
CA LEU A 189 16.69 -18.88 -13.48
C LEU A 189 16.95 -19.60 -14.79
N ASP A 190 15.87 -19.90 -15.53
CA ASP A 190 15.90 -20.62 -16.79
C ASP A 190 16.65 -19.87 -17.90
N ARG A 191 16.63 -18.53 -17.85
CA ARG A 191 17.43 -17.66 -18.72
C ARG A 191 18.88 -17.53 -18.30
N GLY A 192 19.29 -18.12 -17.16
CA GLY A 192 20.67 -18.12 -16.70
C GLY A 192 21.15 -16.79 -16.10
N HIS A 193 20.24 -15.86 -15.75
CA HIS A 193 20.66 -14.59 -15.17
C HIS A 193 21.32 -14.74 -13.80
N ILE A 194 20.89 -15.75 -13.02
CA ILE A 194 21.47 -16.05 -11.70
C ILE A 194 21.33 -17.54 -11.38
N PRO A 195 22.30 -18.17 -10.70
CA PRO A 195 22.14 -19.53 -10.22
C PRO A 195 21.17 -19.61 -9.03
N VAL A 196 20.51 -20.77 -8.86
CA VAL A 196 19.45 -20.99 -7.85
C VAL A 196 19.91 -20.61 -6.44
N GLU A 197 21.13 -20.96 -6.07
CA GLU A 197 21.69 -20.74 -4.72
C GLU A 197 21.89 -19.25 -4.41
N ARG A 198 22.05 -18.43 -5.43
CA ARG A 198 22.22 -16.97 -5.33
C ARG A 198 20.91 -16.20 -5.45
N MET A 199 19.81 -16.81 -5.92
CA MET A 199 18.51 -16.17 -6.04
C MET A 199 17.86 -16.03 -4.65
N LYS A 200 18.38 -15.08 -3.88
CA LYS A 200 17.89 -14.73 -2.55
C LYS A 200 17.23 -13.36 -2.56
N GLY A 201 16.32 -13.15 -1.60
CA GLY A 201 15.59 -11.88 -1.49
C GLY A 201 14.78 -11.79 -0.21
N SER A 202 13.75 -10.95 -0.21
CA SER A 202 12.85 -10.79 0.93
C SER A 202 11.95 -12.02 1.12
N TRP A 203 11.32 -12.11 2.27
CA TRP A 203 10.30 -13.12 2.57
C TRP A 203 9.14 -13.13 1.57
N ALA A 204 8.86 -12.00 0.92
CA ALA A 204 7.79 -11.85 -0.07
C ALA A 204 8.27 -12.01 -1.53
N GLY A 205 9.52 -12.40 -1.75
CA GLY A 205 10.07 -12.69 -3.07
C GLY A 205 10.63 -11.47 -3.82
N ALA A 206 10.79 -10.32 -3.17
CA ALA A 206 11.49 -9.17 -3.75
C ALA A 206 13.00 -9.40 -3.77
N MET A 207 13.68 -9.04 -4.87
CA MET A 207 15.01 -9.52 -5.21
C MET A 207 16.07 -8.43 -5.36
N GLY A 208 17.28 -8.76 -4.95
CA GLY A 208 18.48 -7.98 -5.22
C GLY A 208 18.50 -6.59 -4.59
N ASN A 209 19.41 -5.74 -5.08
CA ASN A 209 19.63 -4.39 -4.55
C ASN A 209 18.41 -3.45 -4.68
N THR A 210 17.56 -3.67 -5.69
CA THR A 210 16.38 -2.86 -5.99
C THR A 210 15.09 -3.47 -5.48
N GLN A 211 15.13 -4.64 -4.84
CA GLN A 211 13.96 -5.35 -4.33
C GLN A 211 12.84 -5.50 -5.38
N PHE A 212 13.23 -5.83 -6.62
CA PHE A 212 12.28 -6.10 -7.69
C PHE A 212 11.54 -7.41 -7.47
N MET A 213 10.23 -7.40 -7.67
CA MET A 213 9.49 -8.64 -7.86
C MET A 213 9.92 -9.33 -9.16
N PRO A 214 9.84 -10.68 -9.26
CA PRO A 214 10.22 -11.38 -10.48
C PRO A 214 9.58 -10.85 -11.77
N SER A 215 8.30 -10.52 -11.74
CA SER A 215 7.61 -9.90 -12.86
C SER A 215 8.18 -8.53 -13.24
N THR A 216 8.57 -7.73 -12.24
CA THR A 216 9.20 -6.43 -12.43
C THR A 216 10.58 -6.60 -13.07
N PHE A 217 11.37 -7.59 -12.60
CA PHE A 217 12.65 -7.94 -13.19
C PHE A 217 12.50 -8.28 -14.68
N LEU A 218 11.65 -9.24 -15.02
CA LEU A 218 11.45 -9.68 -16.40
C LEU A 218 11.02 -8.56 -17.35
N ARG A 219 10.36 -7.54 -16.84
CA ARG A 219 9.83 -6.45 -17.64
C ARG A 219 10.77 -5.26 -17.74
N TYR A 220 11.57 -4.97 -16.71
CA TYR A 220 12.27 -3.69 -16.59
C TYR A 220 13.76 -3.81 -16.29
N ALA A 221 14.26 -4.96 -15.84
CA ALA A 221 15.65 -5.13 -15.56
C ALA A 221 16.49 -5.08 -16.85
N VAL A 222 17.68 -4.51 -16.75
CA VAL A 222 18.61 -4.32 -17.87
C VAL A 222 20.02 -4.78 -17.49
N ASP A 223 20.74 -5.29 -18.47
CA ASP A 223 22.18 -5.51 -18.45
C ASP A 223 22.85 -4.14 -18.75
N GLU A 224 23.25 -3.43 -17.71
CA GLU A 224 23.80 -2.07 -17.84
C GLU A 224 25.29 -2.07 -18.02
N ASP A 225 26.02 -3.07 -17.50
CA ASP A 225 27.46 -3.24 -17.68
C ASP A 225 27.82 -4.01 -18.95
N GLY A 226 26.85 -4.65 -19.61
CA GLY A 226 27.00 -5.28 -20.93
C GLY A 226 27.73 -6.62 -20.91
N ASP A 227 27.69 -7.33 -19.77
CA ASP A 227 28.35 -8.64 -19.62
C ASP A 227 27.55 -9.83 -20.17
N GLY A 228 26.30 -9.58 -20.62
CA GLY A 228 25.36 -10.56 -21.16
C GLY A 228 24.42 -11.16 -20.12
N HIS A 229 24.52 -10.76 -18.86
CA HIS A 229 23.67 -11.18 -17.76
C HIS A 229 23.00 -9.96 -17.12
N ILE A 230 21.83 -10.15 -16.51
CA ILE A 230 21.19 -9.14 -15.70
C ILE A 230 21.35 -9.54 -14.23
N ASP A 231 22.31 -8.96 -13.53
CA ASP A 231 22.61 -9.27 -12.13
C ASP A 231 22.27 -8.11 -11.18
N ILE A 232 21.00 -8.01 -10.78
CA ILE A 232 20.59 -6.99 -9.79
C ILE A 232 21.06 -7.30 -8.35
N TRP A 233 21.68 -8.46 -8.10
CA TRP A 233 22.21 -8.86 -6.80
C TRP A 233 23.66 -8.44 -6.61
N GLY A 234 24.52 -8.67 -7.60
CA GLY A 234 25.96 -8.44 -7.55
C GLY A 234 26.46 -7.25 -8.37
N SER A 235 25.80 -6.90 -9.49
CA SER A 235 26.17 -5.77 -10.33
C SER A 235 25.41 -4.50 -9.89
N ILE A 236 26.16 -3.50 -9.41
CA ILE A 236 25.58 -2.18 -9.08
C ILE A 236 25.12 -1.44 -10.35
N PRO A 237 25.86 -1.48 -11.49
CA PRO A 237 25.34 -0.94 -12.75
C PRO A 237 23.98 -1.51 -13.14
N ASP A 238 23.79 -2.82 -13.13
CA ASP A 238 22.52 -3.46 -13.49
C ASP A 238 21.40 -3.09 -12.51
N ALA A 239 21.70 -3.12 -11.22
CA ALA A 239 20.74 -2.79 -10.19
C ALA A 239 20.22 -1.35 -10.35
N LEU A 240 21.14 -0.36 -10.44
CA LEU A 240 20.77 1.05 -10.57
C LEU A 240 20.23 1.38 -11.96
N GLY A 241 20.78 0.75 -13.03
CA GLY A 241 20.28 0.85 -14.40
C GLY A 241 18.86 0.32 -14.53
N SER A 242 18.58 -0.84 -13.94
CA SER A 242 17.23 -1.43 -13.89
C SER A 242 16.25 -0.52 -13.15
N GLY A 243 16.65 0.05 -12.01
CA GLY A 243 15.86 1.02 -11.27
C GLY A 243 15.56 2.28 -12.10
N ALA A 244 16.58 2.80 -12.80
CA ALA A 244 16.44 3.97 -13.67
C ALA A 244 15.50 3.68 -14.86
N ASN A 245 15.65 2.52 -15.51
CA ASN A 245 14.77 2.09 -16.60
C ASN A 245 13.33 1.95 -16.14
N TYR A 246 13.11 1.40 -14.95
CA TYR A 246 11.78 1.26 -14.37
C TYR A 246 11.13 2.63 -14.14
N LEU A 247 11.81 3.56 -13.46
CA LEU A 247 11.28 4.90 -13.18
C LEU A 247 10.99 5.67 -14.48
N LYS A 248 11.90 5.61 -15.48
CA LYS A 248 11.69 6.22 -16.80
C LYS A 248 10.43 5.67 -17.48
N THR A 249 10.27 4.34 -17.47
CA THR A 249 9.12 3.68 -18.11
C THR A 249 7.81 4.03 -17.40
N LEU A 250 7.85 4.31 -16.10
CA LEU A 250 6.71 4.78 -15.32
C LEU A 250 6.38 6.26 -15.56
N GLY A 251 7.18 6.99 -16.32
CA GLY A 251 6.92 8.37 -16.71
C GLY A 251 7.56 9.43 -15.81
N TRP A 252 8.72 9.13 -15.24
CA TRP A 252 9.52 10.14 -14.52
C TRP A 252 9.85 11.36 -15.41
N ASP A 253 9.62 12.56 -14.90
CA ASP A 253 9.97 13.82 -15.57
C ASP A 253 11.30 14.37 -15.03
N PRO A 254 12.39 14.35 -15.83
CA PRO A 254 13.71 14.81 -15.38
C PRO A 254 13.75 16.30 -14.99
N ASN A 255 12.77 17.08 -15.41
CA ASN A 255 12.70 18.52 -15.15
C ASN A 255 11.94 18.85 -13.87
N ARG A 256 11.45 17.83 -13.16
CA ARG A 256 10.64 17.99 -11.95
C ARG A 256 11.30 17.38 -10.73
N THR A 257 10.70 17.61 -9.60
CA THR A 257 11.03 16.96 -8.32
C THR A 257 9.80 16.22 -7.80
N TRP A 258 10.00 15.35 -6.83
CA TRP A 258 8.93 14.58 -6.20
C TRP A 258 7.86 15.44 -5.50
N GLY A 259 8.27 16.56 -4.90
CA GLY A 259 7.42 17.42 -4.08
C GLY A 259 8.24 18.34 -3.19
N ARG A 260 7.60 18.89 -2.18
CA ARG A 260 8.24 19.72 -1.15
C ARG A 260 7.41 19.83 0.11
N GLU A 261 8.06 20.05 1.23
CA GLU A 261 7.42 20.45 2.46
C GLU A 261 6.89 21.89 2.35
N VAL A 262 5.69 22.13 2.89
CA VAL A 262 5.02 23.44 2.85
C VAL A 262 4.45 23.79 4.22
N SER A 263 4.21 25.10 4.44
CA SER A 263 3.43 25.62 5.54
C SER A 263 2.07 26.09 5.06
N LEU A 264 1.05 25.79 5.84
CA LEU A 264 -0.34 26.18 5.59
C LEU A 264 -0.71 27.41 6.46
N PRO A 265 -1.53 28.34 5.96
CA PRO A 265 -2.02 29.42 6.78
C PRO A 265 -2.97 28.91 7.88
N ALA A 266 -3.11 29.67 8.97
CA ALA A 266 -3.87 29.24 10.17
C ALA A 266 -5.32 28.79 9.88
N ASN A 267 -5.97 29.44 8.92
CA ASN A 267 -7.37 29.15 8.57
C ASN A 267 -7.49 28.31 7.28
N PHE A 268 -6.49 27.51 6.97
CA PHE A 268 -6.50 26.69 5.75
C PHE A 268 -7.56 25.58 5.84
N ASP A 269 -8.35 25.41 4.76
CA ASP A 269 -9.25 24.26 4.66
C ASP A 269 -8.47 22.97 4.40
N VAL A 270 -8.17 22.24 5.47
CA VAL A 270 -7.44 20.96 5.40
C VAL A 270 -8.24 19.85 4.72
N GLY A 271 -9.55 20.05 4.52
CA GLY A 271 -10.38 19.16 3.70
C GLY A 271 -9.98 19.12 2.23
N LEU A 272 -9.15 20.08 1.76
CA LEU A 272 -8.54 20.09 0.43
C LEU A 272 -7.34 19.13 0.31
N ALA A 273 -6.81 18.62 1.43
CA ALA A 273 -5.72 17.65 1.38
C ALA A 273 -6.19 16.32 0.76
N SER A 274 -5.36 15.75 -0.10
CA SER A 274 -5.63 14.48 -0.75
C SER A 274 -5.43 13.32 0.21
N LEU A 275 -6.36 12.37 0.20
CA LEU A 275 -6.21 11.02 0.79
C LEU A 275 -5.77 10.01 -0.26
N ASP A 276 -5.97 10.34 -1.54
CA ASP A 276 -5.52 9.60 -2.71
C ASP A 276 -4.85 10.57 -3.68
N THR A 277 -3.54 10.45 -3.86
CA THR A 277 -2.75 11.36 -4.71
C THR A 277 -3.04 11.24 -6.20
N ASP A 278 -3.77 10.18 -6.62
CA ASP A 278 -4.23 10.00 -8.00
C ASP A 278 -5.62 10.63 -8.24
N ALA A 279 -6.32 11.08 -7.19
CA ALA A 279 -7.61 11.72 -7.29
C ALA A 279 -7.48 13.11 -7.93
N LYS A 280 -7.93 13.23 -9.18
CA LYS A 280 -7.76 14.44 -10.01
C LYS A 280 -8.40 15.68 -9.39
N GLU A 281 -9.50 15.53 -8.67
CA GLU A 281 -10.23 16.61 -8.00
C GLU A 281 -9.43 17.29 -6.87
N THR A 282 -8.40 16.60 -6.35
CA THR A 282 -7.51 17.14 -5.30
C THR A 282 -6.24 17.76 -5.86
N ILE A 283 -6.01 17.65 -7.16
CA ILE A 283 -4.83 18.18 -7.84
C ILE A 283 -5.13 19.60 -8.30
N LYS A 284 -4.29 20.55 -7.90
CA LYS A 284 -4.36 21.95 -8.32
C LYS A 284 -3.00 22.44 -8.80
N PRO A 285 -2.98 23.44 -9.70
CA PRO A 285 -1.74 24.10 -10.06
C PRO A 285 -1.03 24.70 -8.84
N LEU A 286 0.29 24.66 -8.82
CA LEU A 286 1.11 25.19 -7.72
C LEU A 286 0.79 26.66 -7.41
N LYS A 287 0.52 27.47 -8.44
CA LYS A 287 0.10 28.87 -8.31
C LYS A 287 -1.27 29.02 -7.60
N GLU A 288 -2.16 28.04 -7.70
CA GLU A 288 -3.45 28.07 -6.98
C GLU A 288 -3.23 27.84 -5.49
N TRP A 289 -2.37 26.89 -5.13
CA TRP A 289 -1.93 26.68 -3.75
C TRP A 289 -1.28 27.94 -3.15
N ALA A 290 -0.43 28.62 -3.94
CA ALA A 290 0.17 29.89 -3.52
C ALA A 290 -0.87 30.98 -3.24
N ARG A 291 -1.92 31.11 -4.09
CA ARG A 291 -3.03 32.07 -3.86
C ARG A 291 -3.84 31.75 -2.60
N MET A 292 -3.90 30.48 -2.19
CA MET A 292 -4.53 30.05 -0.96
C MET A 292 -3.64 30.29 0.28
N GLY A 293 -2.47 30.92 0.13
CA GLY A 293 -1.55 31.25 1.20
C GLY A 293 -0.58 30.12 1.57
N VAL A 294 -0.51 29.04 0.79
CA VAL A 294 0.50 27.99 1.00
C VAL A 294 1.88 28.51 0.64
N MET A 295 2.84 28.32 1.52
CA MET A 295 4.23 28.78 1.38
C MET A 295 5.21 27.60 1.49
N ARG A 296 6.46 27.82 1.13
CA ARG A 296 7.54 26.86 1.45
C ARG A 296 7.65 26.69 2.95
N ALA A 297 7.93 25.50 3.40
CA ALA A 297 8.30 25.28 4.81
C ALA A 297 9.54 26.11 5.18
N GLY A 298 9.53 26.73 6.35
CA GLY A 298 10.56 27.70 6.74
C GLY A 298 10.41 29.11 6.14
N GLY A 299 9.36 29.34 5.33
CA GLY A 299 9.04 30.65 4.76
C GLY A 299 9.45 30.79 3.28
N GLY A 300 8.89 31.83 2.64
CA GLY A 300 9.13 32.12 1.24
C GLY A 300 8.04 31.61 0.30
N ALA A 301 7.92 32.27 -0.85
CA ALA A 301 6.93 31.96 -1.86
C ALA A 301 7.16 30.58 -2.51
N LEU A 302 6.07 29.94 -2.91
CA LEU A 302 6.15 28.79 -3.82
C LEU A 302 6.70 29.26 -5.19
N PRO A 303 7.35 28.39 -5.98
CA PRO A 303 7.75 28.74 -7.34
C PRO A 303 6.53 29.13 -8.17
N ASP A 304 6.70 30.19 -8.99
CA ASP A 304 5.66 30.60 -9.96
C ASP A 304 5.69 29.66 -11.17
N GLN A 305 5.14 28.48 -11.00
CA GLN A 305 5.08 27.44 -12.02
C GLN A 305 3.68 26.83 -12.08
N ASP A 306 3.24 26.47 -13.27
CA ASP A 306 1.96 25.80 -13.50
C ASP A 306 2.13 24.27 -13.39
N VAL A 307 2.60 23.81 -12.24
CA VAL A 307 2.84 22.38 -11.95
C VAL A 307 1.66 21.83 -11.19
N PRO A 308 1.03 20.74 -11.66
CA PRO A 308 0.01 20.03 -10.90
C PRO A 308 0.56 19.48 -9.60
N ALA A 309 -0.09 19.78 -8.49
CA ALA A 309 0.31 19.36 -7.15
C ALA A 309 -0.89 18.89 -6.33
N ALA A 310 -0.72 17.83 -5.54
CA ALA A 310 -1.66 17.43 -4.52
C ALA A 310 -1.08 17.78 -3.13
N LEU A 311 -1.92 18.31 -2.25
CA LEU A 311 -1.55 18.52 -0.85
C LEU A 311 -1.79 17.23 -0.07
N ILE A 312 -0.81 16.79 0.72
CA ILE A 312 -0.94 15.64 1.62
C ILE A 312 -0.51 15.99 3.04
N LEU A 313 -1.17 15.38 4.01
CA LEU A 313 -0.96 15.56 5.45
C LEU A 313 -0.71 14.18 6.10
N PRO A 314 0.49 13.60 5.98
CA PRO A 314 0.76 12.23 6.42
C PRO A 314 0.67 12.03 7.94
N GLY A 315 0.81 13.11 8.72
CA GLY A 315 0.65 13.15 10.17
C GLY A 315 -0.53 14.00 10.63
N GLY A 316 -1.53 14.22 9.75
CA GLY A 316 -2.64 15.14 10.01
C GLY A 316 -2.22 16.60 10.07
N VAL A 317 -3.13 17.46 10.53
CA VAL A 317 -2.93 18.92 10.59
C VAL A 317 -1.80 19.34 11.54
N ARG A 318 -1.43 18.50 12.49
CA ARG A 318 -0.38 18.76 13.47
C ARG A 318 1.01 18.37 12.96
N GLY A 319 1.08 17.63 11.86
CA GLY A 319 2.30 17.14 11.24
C GLY A 319 2.75 18.01 10.06
N PRO A 320 3.81 17.59 9.37
CA PRO A 320 4.29 18.26 8.17
C PRO A 320 3.27 18.11 7.01
N ALA A 321 3.15 19.20 6.24
CA ALA A 321 2.36 19.24 5.03
C ALA A 321 3.28 19.18 3.79
N PHE A 322 2.85 18.50 2.73
CA PHE A 322 3.62 18.41 1.50
C PHE A 322 2.76 18.71 0.28
N LEU A 323 3.31 19.47 -0.65
CA LEU A 323 2.83 19.47 -2.03
C LEU A 323 3.64 18.45 -2.81
N VAL A 324 2.95 17.44 -3.38
CA VAL A 324 3.55 16.33 -4.13
C VAL A 324 3.17 16.43 -5.60
N TYR A 325 4.10 16.07 -6.48
CA TYR A 325 4.01 16.24 -7.94
C TYR A 325 3.91 14.88 -8.65
N ASP A 326 4.00 14.88 -9.98
CA ASP A 326 3.87 13.68 -10.79
C ASP A 326 4.92 12.61 -10.44
N ASP A 327 6.18 13.02 -10.21
CA ASP A 327 7.24 12.07 -9.84
C ASP A 327 7.00 11.38 -8.49
N PHE A 328 6.27 12.01 -7.57
CA PHE A 328 5.80 11.34 -6.36
C PHE A 328 4.89 10.16 -6.69
N ARG A 329 4.00 10.33 -7.66
CA ARG A 329 3.13 9.24 -8.14
C ARG A 329 3.92 8.13 -8.82
N VAL A 330 5.02 8.47 -9.51
CA VAL A 330 5.96 7.46 -10.05
C VAL A 330 6.61 6.67 -8.91
N ILE A 331 7.07 7.33 -7.84
CA ILE A 331 7.59 6.64 -6.65
C ILE A 331 6.52 5.73 -6.01
N MET A 332 5.27 6.20 -5.91
CA MET A 332 4.14 5.40 -5.40
C MET A 332 3.85 4.13 -6.22
N ARG A 333 4.26 4.08 -7.50
CA ARG A 333 4.13 2.86 -8.31
C ARG A 333 5.20 1.82 -7.98
N TRP A 334 6.34 2.24 -7.45
CA TRP A 334 7.35 1.33 -6.91
C TRP A 334 6.84 0.68 -5.62
N ASN A 335 6.38 1.49 -4.68
CA ASN A 335 5.77 1.03 -3.43
C ASN A 335 4.59 1.95 -3.07
N ARG A 336 3.38 1.37 -2.95
CA ARG A 336 2.12 2.09 -2.70
C ARG A 336 1.97 2.62 -1.29
N SER A 337 3.06 3.00 -0.65
CA SER A 337 3.07 3.63 0.67
C SER A 337 3.42 5.11 0.55
N THR A 338 2.51 5.98 0.98
CA THR A 338 2.76 7.43 1.06
C THR A 338 3.98 7.75 1.92
N SER A 339 4.15 7.04 3.05
CA SER A 339 5.30 7.21 3.94
C SER A 339 6.61 6.80 3.26
N TYR A 340 6.59 5.71 2.48
CA TYR A 340 7.73 5.29 1.68
C TYR A 340 8.10 6.33 0.63
N ALA A 341 7.12 6.79 -0.15
CA ALA A 341 7.38 7.76 -1.22
C ALA A 341 7.92 9.10 -0.68
N LEU A 342 7.38 9.58 0.44
CA LEU A 342 7.93 10.74 1.16
C LEU A 342 9.35 10.50 1.66
N ALA A 343 9.64 9.31 2.16
CA ALA A 343 10.98 8.97 2.64
C ALA A 343 11.99 8.89 1.50
N VAL A 344 11.64 8.33 0.32
CA VAL A 344 12.48 8.36 -0.88
C VAL A 344 12.80 9.80 -1.27
N GLY A 345 11.77 10.64 -1.42
CA GLY A 345 11.93 12.04 -1.81
C GLY A 345 12.76 12.83 -0.79
N HIS A 346 12.43 12.69 0.49
CA HIS A 346 13.17 13.38 1.55
C HIS A 346 14.62 12.89 1.66
N LEU A 347 14.87 11.58 1.57
CA LEU A 347 16.24 11.06 1.55
C LEU A 347 17.02 11.60 0.34
N ALA A 348 16.43 11.60 -0.86
CA ALA A 348 17.08 12.17 -2.05
C ALA A 348 17.48 13.64 -1.84
N ASP A 349 16.64 14.45 -1.21
CA ASP A 349 16.97 15.84 -0.88
C ASP A 349 18.09 15.92 0.17
N ARG A 350 18.08 15.06 1.20
CA ARG A 350 19.12 14.99 2.24
C ARG A 350 20.49 14.60 1.66
N LEU A 351 20.52 13.76 0.63
CA LEU A 351 21.76 13.36 -0.05
C LEU A 351 22.43 14.53 -0.79
N THR A 352 21.65 15.54 -1.23
CA THR A 352 22.15 16.71 -1.98
C THR A 352 22.15 17.99 -1.17
N GLY A 353 22.19 17.90 0.16
CA GLY A 353 22.35 19.06 1.04
C GLY A 353 21.05 19.65 1.58
N GLY A 354 19.91 19.07 1.26
CA GLY A 354 18.63 19.45 1.87
C GLY A 354 18.64 19.28 3.40
N GLY A 355 17.94 20.17 4.11
CA GLY A 355 17.80 20.15 5.57
C GLY A 355 16.82 19.07 6.06
N PRO A 356 16.69 18.87 7.39
CA PRO A 356 15.60 18.10 7.97
C PRO A 356 14.25 18.76 7.68
N LEU A 357 13.14 18.05 7.92
CA LEU A 357 11.81 18.66 7.89
C LEU A 357 11.74 19.82 8.88
N VAL A 358 11.04 20.88 8.50
CA VAL A 358 10.87 22.10 9.30
C VAL A 358 9.76 21.92 10.34
N ALA A 359 8.65 21.31 9.92
CA ALA A 359 7.56 21.02 10.84
C ALA A 359 7.91 19.85 11.76
N ASN A 360 7.50 19.95 13.02
CA ASN A 360 7.64 18.85 13.96
C ASN A 360 6.83 17.64 13.48
N THR A 361 7.49 16.49 13.46
CA THR A 361 6.80 15.23 13.25
C THR A 361 6.14 14.80 14.57
N GLN A 362 4.82 14.54 14.53
CA GLN A 362 4.09 14.06 15.70
C GLN A 362 4.59 12.68 16.10
N ASN A 363 4.79 12.47 17.40
CA ASN A 363 5.20 11.18 17.93
C ASN A 363 4.01 10.40 18.51
N ASP A 364 2.92 10.35 17.73
CA ASP A 364 1.75 9.56 18.11
C ASP A 364 2.14 8.06 18.21
N PRO A 365 1.59 7.33 19.18
CA PRO A 365 1.82 5.89 19.26
C PRO A 365 1.25 5.18 18.03
N PRO A 366 1.87 4.07 17.58
CA PRO A 366 1.31 3.27 16.50
C PRO A 366 -0.04 2.69 16.91
N LEU A 367 -1.00 2.72 15.99
CA LEU A 367 -2.32 2.13 16.21
C LEU A 367 -2.21 0.60 16.12
N LYS A 368 -2.85 -0.09 17.03
CA LYS A 368 -3.01 -1.54 16.93
C LYS A 368 -4.13 -1.88 15.95
N ARG A 369 -4.06 -3.06 15.34
CA ARG A 369 -5.09 -3.52 14.42
C ARG A 369 -6.47 -3.58 15.10
N GLU A 370 -6.50 -4.00 16.36
CA GLU A 370 -7.71 -4.08 17.16
C GLU A 370 -8.35 -2.69 17.36
N ASP A 371 -7.55 -1.66 17.61
CA ASP A 371 -8.03 -0.29 17.77
C ASP A 371 -8.62 0.25 16.47
N VAL A 372 -8.00 -0.09 15.33
CA VAL A 372 -8.50 0.29 14.00
C VAL A 372 -9.80 -0.45 13.68
N MET A 373 -9.90 -1.75 14.00
CA MET A 373 -11.16 -2.51 13.82
C MET A 373 -12.29 -1.95 14.68
N ALA A 374 -12.01 -1.60 15.94
CA ALA A 374 -12.99 -0.98 16.82
C ALA A 374 -13.47 0.36 16.25
N LEU A 375 -12.55 1.23 15.85
CA LEU A 375 -12.87 2.49 15.18
C LEU A 375 -13.73 2.29 13.93
N GLN A 376 -13.38 1.33 13.07
CA GLN A 376 -14.17 1.03 11.87
C GLN A 376 -15.58 0.56 12.22
N THR A 377 -15.73 -0.29 13.25
CA THR A 377 -17.02 -0.77 13.76
C THR A 377 -17.88 0.39 14.26
N ASP A 378 -17.28 1.30 15.03
CA ASP A 378 -17.95 2.49 15.54
C ASP A 378 -18.39 3.41 14.39
N LEU A 379 -17.52 3.62 13.38
CA LEU A 379 -17.87 4.41 12.20
C LEU A 379 -18.99 3.77 11.36
N VAL A 380 -19.08 2.43 11.32
CA VAL A 380 -20.24 1.73 10.70
C VAL A 380 -21.49 1.99 11.51
N THR A 381 -21.45 1.86 12.83
CA THR A 381 -22.60 2.11 13.73
C THR A 381 -23.12 3.55 13.61
N LEU A 382 -22.22 4.51 13.43
CA LEU A 382 -22.55 5.92 13.24
C LEU A 382 -22.93 6.28 11.78
N GLY A 383 -22.91 5.33 10.85
CA GLY A 383 -23.29 5.52 9.44
C GLY A 383 -22.25 6.23 8.57
N PHE A 384 -21.01 6.39 9.03
CA PHE A 384 -19.93 7.01 8.24
C PHE A 384 -19.15 6.00 7.38
N LEU A 385 -19.17 4.71 7.72
CA LEU A 385 -18.46 3.65 6.99
C LEU A 385 -19.46 2.56 6.56
N SER A 386 -19.42 2.17 5.28
CA SER A 386 -20.24 1.07 4.74
C SER A 386 -19.44 -0.21 4.45
N ALA A 387 -18.11 -0.21 4.71
CA ALA A 387 -17.25 -1.36 4.50
C ALA A 387 -17.17 -2.23 5.76
N THR A 388 -16.88 -3.52 5.59
CA THR A 388 -16.62 -4.43 6.70
C THR A 388 -15.31 -4.03 7.42
N PRO A 389 -15.30 -3.92 8.75
CA PRO A 389 -14.10 -3.66 9.52
C PRO A 389 -13.02 -4.73 9.27
N ASP A 390 -11.83 -4.31 8.86
CA ASP A 390 -10.70 -5.16 8.51
C ASP A 390 -9.42 -4.86 9.32
N GLY A 391 -9.45 -3.77 10.09
CA GLY A 391 -8.31 -3.31 10.88
C GLY A 391 -7.22 -2.62 10.05
N VAL A 392 -7.54 -2.16 8.82
CA VAL A 392 -6.62 -1.45 7.93
C VAL A 392 -7.13 -0.04 7.62
N LEU A 393 -6.33 0.99 7.88
CA LEU A 393 -6.65 2.38 7.55
C LEU A 393 -6.41 2.67 6.06
N GLY A 394 -7.19 2.01 5.20
CA GLY A 394 -7.20 2.27 3.76
C GLY A 394 -7.93 3.56 3.39
N PRO A 395 -7.97 3.93 2.09
CA PRO A 395 -8.62 5.16 1.60
C PRO A 395 -10.09 5.27 2.02
N VAL A 396 -10.84 4.17 2.00
CA VAL A 396 -12.27 4.14 2.40
C VAL A 396 -12.44 4.50 3.87
N SER A 397 -11.63 3.90 4.77
CA SER A 397 -11.66 4.22 6.20
C SER A 397 -11.26 5.67 6.48
N LYS A 398 -10.23 6.18 5.79
CA LYS A 398 -9.80 7.59 5.92
C LYS A 398 -10.87 8.57 5.44
N LEU A 399 -11.60 8.24 4.38
CA LEU A 399 -12.76 9.04 3.92
C LEU A 399 -13.89 9.06 4.95
N ALA A 400 -14.19 7.91 5.56
CA ALA A 400 -15.18 7.81 6.64
C ALA A 400 -14.77 8.65 7.86
N VAL A 401 -13.50 8.57 8.27
CA VAL A 401 -12.92 9.41 9.32
C VAL A 401 -13.08 10.89 8.98
N ARG A 402 -12.73 11.31 7.77
CA ARG A 402 -12.89 12.70 7.32
C ARG A 402 -14.35 13.17 7.36
N SER A 403 -15.28 12.30 7.00
CA SER A 403 -16.72 12.59 7.05
C SER A 403 -17.19 12.77 8.49
N PHE A 404 -16.75 11.91 9.40
CA PHE A 404 -17.00 12.05 10.83
C PHE A 404 -16.41 13.36 11.39
N GLN A 405 -15.15 13.67 11.04
CA GLN A 405 -14.49 14.91 11.47
C GLN A 405 -15.29 16.14 11.03
N ARG A 406 -15.76 16.21 9.77
CA ARG A 406 -16.61 17.30 9.27
C ARG A 406 -17.91 17.43 10.05
N ALA A 407 -18.61 16.33 10.28
CA ALA A 407 -19.88 16.32 11.00
C ALA A 407 -19.76 16.74 12.48
N ASN A 408 -18.54 16.66 13.04
CA ASN A 408 -18.25 16.99 14.44
C ASN A 408 -17.39 18.26 14.63
N ASN A 409 -17.23 19.09 13.58
CA ASN A 409 -16.42 20.32 13.60
C ASN A 409 -14.96 20.08 13.99
N LEU A 410 -14.41 18.91 13.65
CA LEU A 410 -13.01 18.58 13.78
C LEU A 410 -12.28 18.86 12.45
N PRO A 411 -10.96 19.13 12.47
CA PRO A 411 -10.18 19.29 11.23
C PRO A 411 -10.33 18.05 10.33
N PRO A 412 -10.88 18.20 9.09
CA PRO A 412 -11.22 17.05 8.25
C PRO A 412 -10.00 16.55 7.45
N ASP A 413 -8.95 16.11 8.13
CA ASP A 413 -7.69 15.65 7.55
C ASP A 413 -7.65 14.14 7.27
N GLY A 414 -8.59 13.38 7.85
CA GLY A 414 -8.63 11.92 7.72
C GLY A 414 -7.56 11.19 8.55
N TYR A 415 -6.85 11.92 9.43
CA TYR A 415 -5.85 11.34 10.31
C TYR A 415 -6.51 10.73 11.55
N VAL A 416 -5.98 9.58 12.00
CA VAL A 416 -6.45 8.87 13.19
C VAL A 416 -5.41 8.96 14.30
N ASP A 417 -5.79 9.59 15.41
CA ASP A 417 -5.05 9.61 16.65
C ASP A 417 -5.94 9.18 17.83
N ALA A 418 -5.37 9.11 19.02
CA ALA A 418 -6.10 8.73 20.22
C ALA A 418 -7.27 9.70 20.53
N GLY A 419 -7.12 10.99 20.19
CA GLY A 419 -8.17 12.00 20.38
C GLY A 419 -9.36 11.75 19.47
N LEU A 420 -9.12 11.38 18.20
CA LEU A 420 -10.19 11.02 17.28
C LEU A 420 -10.91 9.73 17.71
N ILE A 421 -10.16 8.70 18.11
CA ILE A 421 -10.76 7.45 18.61
C ILE A 421 -11.68 7.73 19.80
N ALA A 422 -11.22 8.53 20.77
CA ALA A 422 -12.03 8.93 21.92
C ALA A 422 -13.28 9.72 21.49
N ALA A 423 -13.17 10.61 20.50
CA ALA A 423 -14.31 11.40 20.00
C ALA A 423 -15.35 10.51 19.30
N VAL A 424 -14.94 9.50 18.54
CA VAL A 424 -15.84 8.53 17.89
C VAL A 424 -16.54 7.67 18.94
N LEU A 425 -15.79 7.12 19.91
CA LEU A 425 -16.33 6.30 21.00
C LEU A 425 -17.35 7.05 21.85
N ALA A 426 -17.13 8.34 22.14
CA ALA A 426 -18.07 9.16 22.88
C ALA A 426 -19.43 9.32 22.16
N ARG A 427 -19.46 9.22 20.83
CA ARG A 427 -20.69 9.30 20.02
C ARG A 427 -21.41 7.96 19.93
N THR A 428 -20.69 6.84 19.86
CA THR A 428 -21.30 5.50 19.88
C THR A 428 -21.90 5.16 21.24
N GLY A 429 -21.22 5.52 22.34
CA GLY A 429 -21.77 5.36 23.70
C GLY A 429 -23.06 6.18 23.94
N GLY A 430 -23.17 7.36 23.35
CA GLY A 430 -24.39 8.18 23.37
C GLY A 430 -25.51 7.61 22.48
N ALA A 431 -25.18 6.99 21.36
CA ALA A 431 -26.16 6.37 20.46
C ALA A 431 -26.77 5.09 21.04
N ALA A 432 -25.95 4.29 21.76
CA ALA A 432 -26.44 3.08 22.46
C ALA A 432 -27.34 3.39 23.67
N ALA A 433 -27.24 4.60 24.24
CA ALA A 433 -28.13 5.04 25.35
C ALA A 433 -29.45 5.67 24.85
N ALA A 434 -29.56 5.95 23.55
CA ALA A 434 -30.74 6.58 22.92
C ALA A 434 -31.60 5.61 22.10
N SER A 435 -31.21 4.34 21.96
CA SER A 435 -31.91 3.24 21.31
C SER A 435 -32.50 2.25 22.32
#